data_de6893a245c9a0e07b0f59f6e1e3741b
#
_entry.id   de6893a245c9a0e07b0f59f6e1e3741b
#
_cell.length_a   1.000
_cell.length_b   1.000
_cell.length_c   1.000
_cell.angle_alpha   90.00
_cell.angle_beta   90.00
_cell.angle_gamma   90.00
#
_symmetry.space_group_name_H-M   'P 1'
#
loop_
_entity.id
_entity.type
_entity.pdbx_description
1 polymer ?
#
loop_
_entity_poly.entity_id
_entity_poly.type
_entity_poly.pdbx_seq_one_letter_code
_entity_poly.pdbx_strand_id
1 'polypeptide(L)'
;VNGANHFGLEALYSNVGGWSVQSEYVVARVDAVDSGKVNFRGFYILGSWVLTGEFRPYNRTTGTAGRLEPKGRWGAPELVARYSMVDLDSGAIQGGRYQRVDLGLNWWATTQWKLGVVAGRVWLDRFGVQGVTDTVLTRLQWVY
;
A
#
# COMPACT_ATOMS: atom_id res chain seq x y z
N VAL A 1 -3.79 -2.41 28.84
CA VAL A 1 -2.97 -1.35 28.19
C VAL A 1 -3.11 -0.10 29.03
N ASN A 2 -2.00 0.46 29.52
CA ASN A 2 -1.99 1.69 30.31
C ASN A 2 -2.02 2.94 29.42
N GLY A 3 -1.64 2.81 28.16
CA GLY A 3 -1.66 3.87 27.17
C GLY A 3 -1.18 3.39 25.81
N ALA A 4 -1.59 4.07 24.76
CA ALA A 4 -1.11 3.85 23.40
C ALA A 4 -1.01 5.18 22.65
N ASN A 5 0.09 5.37 21.94
CA ASN A 5 0.30 6.47 21.02
C ASN A 5 0.70 5.93 19.67
N HIS A 6 0.26 6.57 18.60
CA HIS A 6 0.70 6.26 17.26
C HIS A 6 1.18 7.52 16.55
N PHE A 7 2.14 7.35 15.65
CA PHE A 7 2.63 8.37 14.74
C PHE A 7 2.66 7.79 13.33
N GLY A 8 2.15 8.55 12.37
CA GLY A 8 2.20 8.21 10.96
C GLY A 8 2.73 9.36 10.13
N LEU A 9 3.51 9.05 9.11
CA LEU A 9 3.96 9.98 8.09
C LEU A 9 3.57 9.40 6.73
N GLU A 10 2.80 10.17 5.96
CA GLU A 10 2.42 9.83 4.59
C GLU A 10 3.07 10.81 3.61
N ALA A 11 3.52 10.30 2.46
CA ALA A 11 4.02 11.09 1.36
C ALA A 11 3.41 10.60 0.05
N LEU A 12 2.91 11.53 -0.76
CA LEU A 12 2.38 11.28 -2.09
C LEU A 12 3.07 12.18 -3.10
N TYR A 13 3.56 11.59 -4.18
CA TYR A 13 4.08 12.31 -5.32
C TYR A 13 3.39 11.84 -6.60
N SER A 14 2.99 12.79 -7.44
CA SER A 14 2.44 12.50 -8.77
C SER A 14 2.94 13.54 -9.77
N ASN A 15 3.25 13.12 -10.99
CA ASN A 15 3.74 14.01 -12.04
C ASN A 15 2.96 13.88 -13.36
N VAL A 16 3.26 14.76 -14.32
CA VAL A 16 2.62 14.81 -15.63
C VAL A 16 2.97 13.61 -16.53
N GLY A 17 4.03 12.87 -16.20
CA GLY A 17 4.47 11.70 -16.97
C GLY A 17 3.76 10.40 -16.62
N GLY A 18 2.63 10.46 -15.92
CA GLY A 18 1.88 9.26 -15.52
C GLY A 18 2.45 8.50 -14.34
N TRP A 19 3.58 8.92 -13.78
CA TRP A 19 4.19 8.31 -12.61
C TRP A 19 3.59 8.85 -11.31
N SER A 20 3.38 7.97 -10.32
CA SER A 20 3.08 8.36 -8.96
C SER A 20 3.81 7.46 -7.96
N VAL A 21 4.18 8.03 -6.82
CA VAL A 21 4.76 7.32 -5.69
C VAL A 21 4.02 7.74 -4.43
N GLN A 22 3.66 6.76 -3.62
CA GLN A 22 3.07 6.95 -2.32
C GLN A 22 3.81 6.10 -1.30
N SER A 23 4.07 6.65 -0.13
CA SER A 23 4.63 5.88 0.98
C SER A 23 4.01 6.33 2.29
N GLU A 24 3.97 5.41 3.24
CA GLU A 24 3.51 5.68 4.60
C GLU A 24 4.41 4.94 5.58
N TYR A 25 4.74 5.58 6.68
CA TYR A 25 5.45 4.99 7.80
C TYR A 25 4.65 5.20 9.07
N VAL A 26 4.43 4.14 9.82
CA VAL A 26 3.64 4.14 11.06
C VAL A 26 4.46 3.55 12.20
N VAL A 27 4.43 4.21 13.34
CA VAL A 27 4.94 3.69 14.61
C VAL A 27 3.82 3.73 15.64
N ALA A 28 3.57 2.59 16.28
CA ALA A 28 2.68 2.49 17.42
C ALA A 28 3.51 2.22 18.69
N ARG A 29 3.36 3.06 19.70
CA ARG A 29 3.94 2.88 21.04
C ARG A 29 2.84 2.50 21.99
N VAL A 30 3.00 1.37 22.66
CA VAL A 30 2.00 0.82 23.57
C VAL A 30 2.65 0.62 24.93
N ASP A 31 2.01 1.10 25.99
CA ASP A 31 2.35 0.77 27.37
C ASP A 31 1.49 -0.41 27.81
N ALA A 32 2.05 -1.60 27.67
CA ALA A 32 1.37 -2.85 27.99
C ALA A 32 1.55 -3.16 29.49
N VAL A 33 0.51 -3.74 30.10
CA VAL A 33 0.46 -4.03 31.55
C VAL A 33 1.60 -4.97 31.97
N ASP A 34 1.85 -6.02 31.20
CA ASP A 34 2.79 -7.08 31.55
C ASP A 34 4.16 -6.95 30.86
N SER A 35 4.21 -6.30 29.71
CA SER A 35 5.42 -6.23 28.86
C SER A 35 6.08 -4.84 28.85
N GLY A 36 5.52 -3.87 29.58
CA GLY A 36 6.03 -2.51 29.63
C GLY A 36 5.86 -1.78 28.29
N LYS A 37 6.78 -0.84 28.00
CA LYS A 37 6.72 -0.03 26.77
C LYS A 37 7.24 -0.80 25.57
N VAL A 38 6.38 -1.02 24.59
CA VAL A 38 6.69 -1.72 23.33
C VAL A 38 6.44 -0.80 22.14
N ASN A 39 7.19 -1.02 21.04
CA ASN A 39 7.08 -0.24 19.83
C ASN A 39 6.85 -1.18 18.64
N PHE A 40 5.82 -0.93 17.88
CA PHE A 40 5.54 -1.59 16.61
C PHE A 40 5.70 -0.61 15.47
N ARG A 41 6.13 -1.10 14.33
CA ARG A 41 6.36 -0.27 13.16
C ARG A 41 5.93 -0.94 11.88
N GLY A 42 5.50 -0.13 10.94
CA GLY A 42 5.16 -0.58 9.61
C GLY A 42 5.44 0.50 8.59
N PHE A 43 5.68 0.10 7.36
CA PHE A 43 5.73 1.04 6.25
C PHE A 43 5.33 0.36 4.94
N TYR A 44 4.94 1.18 3.98
CA TYR A 44 4.87 0.76 2.59
C TYR A 44 5.39 1.85 1.66
N ILE A 45 5.79 1.41 0.49
CA ILE A 45 6.03 2.23 -0.68
C ILE A 45 5.27 1.62 -1.85
N LEU A 46 4.56 2.46 -2.58
CA LEU A 46 3.79 2.10 -3.77
C LEU A 46 4.20 3.02 -4.90
N GLY A 47 4.59 2.44 -6.03
CA GLY A 47 4.79 3.14 -7.28
C GLY A 47 3.72 2.75 -8.30
N SER A 48 3.25 3.70 -9.10
CA SER A 48 2.42 3.39 -10.25
C SER A 48 2.86 4.19 -11.48
N TRP A 49 2.60 3.62 -12.65
CA TRP A 49 2.90 4.22 -13.93
C TRP A 49 1.75 3.96 -14.91
N VAL A 50 1.09 5.04 -15.30
CA VAL A 50 0.08 5.02 -16.35
C VAL A 50 0.79 5.09 -17.69
N LEU A 51 0.74 3.99 -18.46
CA LEU A 51 1.54 3.82 -19.68
C LEU A 51 1.17 4.81 -20.80
N THR A 52 -0.04 5.32 -20.78
CA THR A 52 -0.57 6.31 -21.74
C THR A 52 -0.28 7.76 -21.32
N GLY A 53 0.37 7.95 -20.15
CA GLY A 53 0.87 9.25 -19.71
C GLY A 53 -0.16 10.15 -19.01
N GLU A 54 -1.38 9.68 -18.76
CA GLU A 54 -2.34 10.38 -17.93
C GLU A 54 -1.87 10.39 -16.48
N PHE A 55 -2.24 11.43 -15.76
CA PHE A 55 -1.97 11.54 -14.33
C PHE A 55 -3.27 11.66 -13.54
N ARG A 56 -3.22 11.25 -12.28
CA ARG A 56 -4.33 11.45 -11.35
C ARG A 56 -4.25 12.85 -10.78
N PRO A 57 -5.30 13.66 -10.93
CA PRO A 57 -5.34 14.96 -10.28
C PRO A 57 -5.30 14.75 -8.75
N TYR A 58 -4.49 15.55 -8.07
CA TYR A 58 -4.44 15.52 -6.60
C TYR A 58 -5.41 16.55 -6.03
N ASN A 59 -6.35 16.08 -5.22
CA ASN A 59 -7.27 16.96 -4.51
C ASN A 59 -6.63 17.41 -3.19
N ARG A 60 -6.17 18.66 -3.14
CA ARG A 60 -5.52 19.24 -1.95
C ARG A 60 -6.46 19.39 -0.76
N THR A 61 -7.76 19.51 -1.00
CA THR A 61 -8.75 19.68 0.08
C THR A 61 -9.01 18.38 0.82
N THR A 62 -9.05 17.27 0.11
CA THR A 62 -9.29 15.94 0.69
C THR A 62 -8.01 15.15 0.95
N GLY A 63 -6.84 15.64 0.46
CA GLY A 63 -5.57 14.92 0.58
C GLY A 63 -5.51 13.64 -0.26
N THR A 64 -6.37 13.46 -1.28
CA THR A 64 -6.48 12.21 -2.03
C THR A 64 -6.17 12.37 -3.49
N ALA A 65 -5.63 11.31 -4.11
CA ALA A 65 -5.54 11.23 -5.57
C ALA A 65 -6.94 11.05 -6.18
N GLY A 66 -7.26 11.87 -7.17
CA GLY A 66 -8.50 11.80 -7.92
C GLY A 66 -8.57 10.60 -8.87
N ARG A 67 -9.64 10.54 -9.64
CA ARG A 67 -9.85 9.51 -10.66
C ARG A 67 -8.91 9.73 -11.83
N LEU A 68 -8.46 8.62 -12.42
CA LEU A 68 -7.78 8.65 -13.71
C LEU A 68 -8.83 8.84 -14.80
N GLU A 69 -8.59 9.78 -15.70
CA GLU A 69 -9.41 10.04 -16.87
C GLU A 69 -8.69 9.56 -18.12
N PRO A 70 -9.02 8.36 -18.65
CA PRO A 70 -8.42 7.84 -19.86
C PRO A 70 -8.73 8.76 -21.05
N LYS A 71 -7.71 9.14 -21.81
CA LYS A 71 -7.85 9.96 -23.01
C LYS A 71 -8.03 9.14 -24.28
N GLY A 72 -7.53 7.91 -24.28
CA GLY A 72 -7.55 7.00 -25.42
C GLY A 72 -8.81 6.14 -25.50
N ARG A 73 -9.19 5.71 -26.72
CA ARG A 73 -10.33 4.79 -26.98
C ARG A 73 -10.23 3.46 -26.25
N TRP A 74 -9.01 3.03 -25.91
CA TRP A 74 -8.73 1.74 -25.30
C TRP A 74 -8.55 1.84 -23.78
N GLY A 75 -8.86 3.01 -23.19
CA GLY A 75 -8.63 3.26 -21.78
C GLY A 75 -7.16 3.52 -21.46
N ALA A 76 -6.79 3.44 -20.18
CA ALA A 76 -5.45 3.69 -19.69
C ALA A 76 -4.92 2.49 -18.87
N PRO A 77 -3.93 1.74 -19.37
CA PRO A 77 -3.25 0.72 -18.61
C PRO A 77 -2.27 1.36 -17.61
N GLU A 78 -2.23 0.82 -16.39
CA GLU A 78 -1.40 1.30 -15.28
C GLU A 78 -0.65 0.11 -14.67
N LEU A 79 0.68 0.19 -14.60
CA LEU A 79 1.52 -0.73 -13.84
C LEU A 79 1.62 -0.25 -12.40
N VAL A 80 1.60 -1.18 -11.46
CA VAL A 80 1.66 -0.91 -10.02
C VAL A 80 2.66 -1.85 -9.38
N ALA A 81 3.53 -1.32 -8.53
CA ALA A 81 4.42 -2.09 -7.67
C ALA A 81 4.32 -1.58 -6.24
N ARG A 82 4.24 -2.49 -5.27
CA ARG A 82 4.17 -2.15 -3.85
C ARG A 82 5.08 -3.06 -3.05
N TYR A 83 5.80 -2.47 -2.10
CA TYR A 83 6.45 -3.18 -1.01
C TYR A 83 5.83 -2.72 0.31
N SER A 84 5.56 -3.66 1.21
CA SER A 84 5.07 -3.36 2.55
C SER A 84 5.75 -4.25 3.58
N MET A 85 5.96 -3.69 4.77
CA MET A 85 6.53 -4.37 5.91
C MET A 85 5.79 -3.97 7.19
N VAL A 86 5.58 -4.96 8.06
CA VAL A 86 5.12 -4.75 9.45
C VAL A 86 6.02 -5.55 10.37
N ASP A 87 6.52 -4.90 11.42
CA ASP A 87 7.36 -5.48 12.46
C ASP A 87 6.62 -5.33 13.79
N LEU A 88 6.20 -6.46 14.34
CA LEU A 88 5.47 -6.55 15.60
C LEU A 88 6.33 -7.19 16.71
N ASP A 89 7.63 -7.29 16.50
CA ASP A 89 8.57 -7.75 17.53
C ASP A 89 9.04 -6.55 18.36
N SER A 90 8.82 -6.61 19.66
CA SER A 90 9.29 -5.57 20.58
C SER A 90 9.41 -6.10 22.01
N GLY A 91 10.62 -6.10 22.55
CA GLY A 91 10.89 -6.60 23.90
C GLY A 91 10.47 -8.07 24.08
N ALA A 92 9.58 -8.33 25.01
CA ALA A 92 9.04 -9.69 25.26
C ALA A 92 7.94 -10.11 24.27
N ILE A 93 7.42 -9.18 23.45
CA ILE A 93 6.38 -9.47 22.48
C ILE A 93 7.02 -9.92 21.17
N GLN A 94 6.71 -11.15 20.76
CA GLN A 94 7.14 -11.75 19.50
C GLN A 94 5.93 -11.85 18.56
N GLY A 95 5.48 -10.69 18.06
CA GLY A 95 4.34 -10.62 17.14
C GLY A 95 4.69 -11.08 15.73
N GLY A 96 5.99 -11.06 15.40
CA GLY A 96 6.55 -11.50 14.14
C GLY A 96 6.72 -10.36 13.13
N ARG A 97 7.37 -10.70 12.03
CA ARG A 97 7.63 -9.79 10.90
C ARG A 97 6.89 -10.26 9.66
N TYR A 98 6.17 -9.35 9.05
CA TYR A 98 5.46 -9.53 7.79
C TYR A 98 6.08 -8.66 6.72
N GLN A 99 6.35 -9.24 5.56
CA GLN A 99 6.82 -8.51 4.36
C GLN A 99 5.99 -8.96 3.17
N ARG A 100 5.75 -8.04 2.25
CA ARG A 100 4.99 -8.32 1.04
C ARG A 100 5.48 -7.48 -0.13
N VAL A 101 5.62 -8.12 -1.29
CA VAL A 101 5.81 -7.47 -2.59
C VAL A 101 4.59 -7.77 -3.44
N ASP A 102 4.03 -6.75 -4.08
CA ASP A 102 2.95 -6.86 -5.04
C ASP A 102 3.36 -6.23 -6.36
N LEU A 103 3.02 -6.89 -7.46
CA LEU A 103 3.09 -6.36 -8.81
C LEU A 103 1.70 -6.46 -9.44
N GLY A 104 1.24 -5.39 -10.05
CA GLY A 104 -0.11 -5.32 -10.56
C GLY A 104 -0.22 -4.60 -11.90
N LEU A 105 -1.26 -4.97 -12.63
CA LEU A 105 -1.72 -4.29 -13.83
C LEU A 105 -3.17 -3.85 -13.59
N ASN A 106 -3.42 -2.57 -13.71
CA ASN A 106 -4.75 -2.00 -13.73
C ASN A 106 -5.08 -1.55 -15.15
N TRP A 107 -6.32 -1.71 -15.55
CA TRP A 107 -6.85 -1.15 -16.79
C TRP A 107 -8.08 -0.29 -16.49
N TRP A 108 -7.93 0.99 -16.70
CA TRP A 108 -8.99 1.97 -16.60
C TRP A 108 -9.70 2.04 -17.96
N ALA A 109 -10.74 1.21 -18.13
CA ALA A 109 -11.50 1.17 -19.39
C ALA A 109 -12.23 2.50 -19.63
N THR A 110 -12.75 3.11 -18.55
CA THR A 110 -13.38 4.43 -18.53
C THR A 110 -13.06 5.12 -17.18
N THR A 111 -13.55 6.34 -16.98
CA THR A 111 -13.52 7.02 -15.67
C THR A 111 -14.27 6.27 -14.58
N GLN A 112 -15.18 5.37 -14.95
CA GLN A 112 -16.06 4.64 -14.04
C GLN A 112 -15.64 3.18 -13.85
N TRP A 113 -15.05 2.54 -14.87
CA TRP A 113 -14.71 1.13 -14.84
C TRP A 113 -13.21 0.89 -14.79
N LYS A 114 -12.80 0.10 -13.83
CA LYS A 114 -11.43 -0.36 -13.65
C LYS A 114 -11.39 -1.86 -13.46
N LEU A 115 -10.54 -2.55 -14.20
CA LEU A 115 -10.15 -3.94 -13.97
C LEU A 115 -8.71 -3.95 -13.45
N GLY A 116 -8.42 -4.79 -12.47
CA GLY A 116 -7.08 -4.95 -11.90
C GLY A 116 -6.74 -6.43 -11.68
N VAL A 117 -5.46 -6.76 -11.91
CA VAL A 117 -4.86 -8.03 -11.52
C VAL A 117 -3.58 -7.72 -10.77
N VAL A 118 -3.39 -8.35 -9.61
CA VAL A 118 -2.22 -8.18 -8.76
C VAL A 118 -1.69 -9.55 -8.37
N ALA A 119 -0.42 -9.80 -8.61
CA ALA A 119 0.33 -10.93 -8.06
C ALA A 119 1.20 -10.45 -6.90
N GLY A 120 1.19 -11.18 -5.80
CA GLY A 120 1.93 -10.80 -4.60
C GLY A 120 2.60 -12.01 -3.96
N ARG A 121 3.73 -11.75 -3.31
CA ARG A 121 4.42 -12.71 -2.44
C ARG A 121 4.56 -12.14 -1.06
N VAL A 122 4.19 -12.96 -0.08
CA VAL A 122 4.23 -12.67 1.35
C VAL A 122 5.29 -13.53 2.01
N TRP A 123 6.09 -12.92 2.86
CA TRP A 123 6.99 -13.59 3.80
C TRP A 123 6.52 -13.27 5.21
N LEU A 124 6.34 -14.30 6.01
CA LEU A 124 5.99 -14.20 7.42
C LEU A 124 7.06 -14.91 8.23
N ASP A 125 7.59 -14.25 9.24
CA ASP A 125 8.46 -14.85 10.27
C ASP A 125 7.82 -14.59 11.63
N ARG A 126 7.45 -15.66 12.31
CA ARG A 126 6.84 -15.57 13.63
C ARG A 126 7.25 -16.78 14.48
N PHE A 127 7.76 -16.53 15.69
CA PHE A 127 8.25 -17.55 16.61
C PHE A 127 9.32 -18.48 16.00
N GLY A 128 10.16 -17.96 15.09
CA GLY A 128 11.15 -18.75 14.36
C GLY A 128 10.59 -19.66 13.27
N VAL A 129 9.27 -19.60 13.02
CA VAL A 129 8.63 -20.29 11.90
C VAL A 129 8.50 -19.33 10.72
N GLN A 130 9.09 -19.71 9.60
CA GLN A 130 9.04 -18.93 8.38
C GLN A 130 8.01 -19.50 7.41
N GLY A 131 7.17 -18.64 6.87
CA GLY A 131 6.17 -18.97 5.86
C GLY A 131 6.29 -18.09 4.63
N VAL A 132 6.04 -18.67 3.44
CA VAL A 132 5.95 -17.95 2.18
C VAL A 132 4.63 -18.31 1.51
N THR A 133 3.92 -17.28 1.01
CA THR A 133 2.64 -17.47 0.32
C THR A 133 2.60 -16.59 -0.91
N ASP A 134 2.22 -17.18 -2.05
CA ASP A 134 1.94 -16.46 -3.29
C ASP A 134 0.43 -16.22 -3.41
N THR A 135 0.08 -15.04 -3.89
CA THR A 135 -1.31 -14.60 -4.04
C THR A 135 -1.54 -14.02 -5.43
N VAL A 136 -2.72 -14.27 -5.99
CA VAL A 136 -3.20 -13.58 -7.19
C VAL A 136 -4.60 -13.05 -6.87
N LEU A 137 -4.80 -11.76 -7.09
CA LEU A 137 -6.05 -11.07 -6.84
C LEU A 137 -6.53 -10.41 -8.13
N THR A 138 -7.80 -10.55 -8.42
CA THR A 138 -8.49 -9.82 -9.49
C THR A 138 -9.53 -8.90 -8.90
N ARG A 139 -9.70 -7.71 -9.47
CA ARG A 139 -10.67 -6.72 -9.00
C ARG A 139 -11.36 -6.05 -10.18
N LEU A 140 -12.69 -6.12 -10.19
CA LEU A 140 -13.53 -5.27 -11.02
C LEU A 140 -14.12 -4.17 -10.12
N GLN A 141 -13.93 -2.93 -10.51
CA GLN A 141 -14.41 -1.77 -9.76
C GLN A 141 -15.27 -0.89 -10.67
N TRP A 142 -16.43 -0.54 -10.17
CA TRP A 142 -17.29 0.49 -10.73
C TRP A 142 -17.42 1.65 -9.75
N VAL A 143 -17.32 2.87 -10.26
CA VAL A 143 -17.39 4.10 -9.47
C VAL A 143 -18.43 5.02 -10.13
N TYR A 144 -19.40 5.41 -9.39
CA TYR A 144 -20.48 6.33 -9.82
C TYR A 144 -20.24 7.78 -9.36
#